data_d49a2a9b6e9152338a0484036061111f
#
_entry.id   d49a2a9b6e9152338a0484036061111f
#
_cell.length_a   1.000
_cell.length_b   1.000
_cell.length_c   1.000
_cell.angle_alpha   90.00
_cell.angle_beta   90.00
_cell.angle_gamma   90.00
#
_symmetry.space_group_name_H-M   'P 1'
#
loop_
_entity.id
_entity.type
_entity.pdbx_description
1 polymer ?
#
loop_
_entity_poly.entity_id
_entity_poly.type
_entity_poly.pdbx_seq_one_letter_code
_entity_poly.pdbx_strand_id
1 'polypeptide(L)'
;RHGAKVLYRFTSEYEEIRMRLKLEINCKEHFNVLDWVEFPFEVVNEWYTGAAKIRTYNLNELLGTKMRALYQRSKGRDLFDLDFARLHMPLDINEIIHCFKEYTTFETGKNPPSKKVFLNGAAVMN
;
A
#
# COMPACT_ATOMS: atom_id res chain seq x y z
N ARG A 1 -13.90 9.18 -11.90
CA ARG A 1 -13.88 7.88 -11.18
C ARG A 1 -12.43 7.48 -10.96
N HIS A 2 -12.03 7.27 -9.72
CA HIS A 2 -10.62 7.07 -9.35
C HIS A 2 -10.25 5.61 -9.11
N GLY A 3 -11.16 4.67 -9.35
CA GLY A 3 -10.91 3.24 -9.23
C GLY A 3 -12.10 2.38 -9.62
N ALA A 4 -11.84 1.12 -9.91
CA ALA A 4 -12.85 0.09 -10.13
C ALA A 4 -12.98 -0.79 -8.88
N LYS A 5 -14.20 -1.17 -8.55
CA LYS A 5 -14.51 -2.09 -7.43
C LYS A 5 -15.40 -3.20 -7.95
N VAL A 6 -14.98 -4.43 -7.71
CA VAL A 6 -15.78 -5.63 -8.01
C VAL A 6 -16.04 -6.35 -6.69
N LEU A 7 -17.28 -6.74 -6.47
CA LEU A 7 -17.71 -7.46 -5.29
C LEU A 7 -18.26 -8.82 -5.68
N TYR A 8 -17.54 -9.86 -5.35
CA TYR A 8 -17.99 -11.25 -5.49
C TYR A 8 -18.71 -11.68 -4.22
N ARG A 9 -19.89 -12.29 -4.38
CA ARG A 9 -20.65 -12.89 -3.27
C ARG A 9 -20.76 -14.37 -3.53
N PHE A 10 -20.47 -15.18 -2.53
CA PHE A 10 -20.52 -16.63 -2.61
C PHE A 10 -20.87 -17.22 -1.23
N THR A 11 -21.25 -18.47 -1.21
CA THR A 11 -21.51 -19.21 0.04
C THR A 11 -20.30 -20.07 0.35
N SER A 12 -19.89 -20.12 1.63
CA SER A 12 -18.83 -21.01 2.09
C SER A 12 -19.25 -22.46 1.90
N GLU A 13 -18.32 -23.34 1.52
CA GLU A 13 -18.55 -24.78 1.40
C GLU A 13 -18.68 -25.46 2.77
N TYR A 14 -18.10 -24.89 3.82
CA TYR A 14 -18.06 -25.48 5.16
C TYR A 14 -19.28 -25.17 6.03
N GLU A 15 -19.75 -23.95 5.92
CA GLU A 15 -20.91 -23.46 6.64
C GLU A 15 -21.72 -22.62 5.69
N GLU A 16 -23.04 -22.62 5.77
CA GLU A 16 -23.89 -21.79 4.91
C GLU A 16 -23.75 -20.27 5.21
N ILE A 17 -22.50 -19.83 5.37
CA ILE A 17 -22.16 -18.43 5.62
C ILE A 17 -21.97 -17.71 4.29
N ARG A 18 -22.69 -16.62 4.13
CA ARG A 18 -22.50 -15.72 2.98
C ARG A 18 -21.20 -14.94 3.14
N MET A 19 -20.30 -15.16 2.21
CA MET A 19 -19.00 -14.49 2.13
C MET A 19 -18.98 -13.48 0.99
N ARG A 20 -18.04 -12.54 1.08
CA ARG A 20 -17.80 -11.57 0.02
C ARG A 20 -16.30 -11.33 -0.16
N LEU A 21 -15.88 -11.30 -1.42
CA LEU A 21 -14.54 -10.88 -1.82
C LEU A 21 -14.65 -9.56 -2.56
N LYS A 22 -13.93 -8.56 -2.08
CA LYS A 22 -13.85 -7.25 -2.71
C LYS A 22 -12.51 -7.09 -3.42
N LEU A 23 -12.56 -6.84 -4.73
CA LEU A 23 -11.41 -6.46 -5.54
C LEU A 23 -11.47 -4.96 -5.80
N GLU A 24 -10.42 -4.23 -5.41
CA GLU A 24 -10.28 -2.80 -5.67
C GLU A 24 -9.08 -2.56 -6.60
N ILE A 25 -9.30 -1.83 -7.68
CA ILE A 25 -8.30 -1.50 -8.68
C ILE A 25 -8.12 0.01 -8.69
N ASN A 26 -6.90 0.48 -8.43
CA ASN A 26 -6.57 1.89 -8.62
C ASN A 26 -6.39 2.18 -10.11
N CYS A 27 -7.22 3.09 -10.64
CA CYS A 27 -7.19 3.50 -12.04
C CYS A 27 -6.68 4.93 -12.23
N LYS A 28 -6.07 5.52 -11.20
CA LYS A 28 -5.57 6.90 -11.23
C LYS A 28 -4.06 6.97 -11.43
N GLU A 29 -3.33 6.10 -10.78
CA GLU A 29 -1.87 6.08 -10.81
C GLU A 29 -1.38 5.00 -11.79
N HIS A 30 -0.83 5.42 -12.93
CA HIS A 30 -0.35 4.57 -14.00
C HIS A 30 1.15 4.64 -14.17
N PHE A 31 1.88 4.95 -13.11
CA PHE A 31 3.32 5.08 -13.12
C PHE A 31 3.94 4.37 -11.90
N ASN A 32 5.22 4.13 -11.98
CA ASN A 32 6.07 3.70 -10.87
C ASN A 32 7.32 4.60 -10.85
N VAL A 33 7.89 4.80 -9.68
CA VAL A 33 9.09 5.59 -9.45
C VAL A 33 10.33 4.71 -9.47
N LEU A 34 10.21 3.51 -8.88
CA LEU A 34 11.25 2.48 -8.87
C LEU A 34 10.85 1.34 -9.81
N ASP A 35 11.80 0.48 -10.14
CA ASP A 35 11.53 -0.68 -10.98
C ASP A 35 10.56 -1.66 -10.31
N TRP A 36 9.75 -2.31 -11.15
CA TRP A 36 8.89 -3.39 -10.72
C TRP A 36 9.70 -4.57 -10.18
N VAL A 37 9.17 -5.23 -9.17
CA VAL A 37 9.72 -6.47 -8.64
C VAL A 37 8.76 -7.62 -8.85
N GLU A 38 9.31 -8.83 -9.06
CA GLU A 38 8.54 -10.06 -9.05
C GLU A 38 8.67 -10.69 -7.65
N PHE A 39 7.56 -10.85 -6.98
CA PHE A 39 7.48 -11.49 -5.67
C PHE A 39 6.98 -12.93 -5.83
N PRO A 40 7.76 -13.94 -5.41
CA PRO A 40 7.30 -15.31 -5.37
C PRO A 40 6.26 -15.47 -4.26
N PHE A 41 5.08 -15.92 -4.63
CA PHE A 41 4.00 -16.18 -3.71
C PHE A 41 3.62 -17.66 -3.77
N GLU A 42 3.60 -18.31 -2.62
CA GLU A 42 3.25 -19.72 -2.49
C GLU A 42 2.22 -19.90 -1.37
N VAL A 43 1.23 -20.72 -1.63
CA VAL A 43 0.25 -21.16 -0.65
C VAL A 43 0.31 -22.69 -0.57
N VAL A 44 0.53 -23.21 0.62
CA VAL A 44 0.50 -24.63 0.90
C VAL A 44 -0.36 -24.85 2.15
N ASN A 45 -1.52 -25.45 1.97
CA ASN A 45 -2.39 -25.86 3.07
C ASN A 45 -3.19 -27.10 2.67
N GLU A 46 -4.01 -27.63 3.56
CA GLU A 46 -4.79 -28.86 3.34
C GLU A 46 -5.85 -28.73 2.24
N TRP A 47 -6.26 -27.51 1.89
CA TRP A 47 -7.31 -27.28 0.88
C TRP A 47 -6.78 -26.83 -0.46
N TYR A 48 -5.60 -26.21 -0.48
CA TYR A 48 -5.05 -25.64 -1.72
C TYR A 48 -3.53 -25.56 -1.68
N THR A 49 -2.92 -25.93 -2.78
CA THR A 49 -1.49 -25.71 -3.03
C THR A 49 -1.32 -25.01 -4.36
N GLY A 50 -0.59 -23.92 -4.38
CA GLY A 50 -0.31 -23.17 -5.60
C GLY A 50 0.81 -22.17 -5.39
N ALA A 51 1.49 -21.85 -6.49
CA ALA A 51 2.54 -20.86 -6.53
C ALA A 51 2.37 -19.91 -7.72
N ALA A 52 2.76 -18.67 -7.54
CA ALA A 52 2.74 -17.67 -8.60
C ALA A 52 3.88 -16.66 -8.39
N LYS A 53 4.31 -16.04 -9.49
CA LYS A 53 5.14 -14.83 -9.42
C LYS A 53 4.23 -13.63 -9.57
N ILE A 54 4.20 -12.79 -8.57
CA ILE A 54 3.36 -11.59 -8.52
C ILE A 54 4.22 -10.39 -8.85
N ARG A 55 3.90 -9.70 -9.93
CA ARG A 55 4.49 -8.40 -10.23
C ARG A 55 3.94 -7.36 -9.27
N THR A 56 4.82 -6.67 -8.57
CA THR A 56 4.45 -5.67 -7.57
C THR A 56 5.43 -4.51 -7.55
N TYR A 57 5.09 -3.45 -6.81
CA TYR A 57 5.99 -2.34 -6.54
C TYR A 57 7.15 -2.75 -5.66
N ASN A 58 8.28 -2.06 -5.80
CA ASN A 58 9.37 -2.13 -4.84
C ASN A 58 8.88 -1.76 -3.43
N LEU A 59 9.43 -2.40 -2.40
CA LEU A 59 9.04 -2.16 -1.00
C LEU A 59 9.20 -0.68 -0.60
N ASN A 60 10.30 -0.04 -0.97
CA ASN A 60 10.54 1.38 -0.65
C ASN A 60 9.48 2.29 -1.31
N GLU A 61 9.03 1.94 -2.51
CA GLU A 61 7.95 2.66 -3.19
C GLU A 61 6.61 2.47 -2.48
N LEU A 62 6.26 1.24 -2.08
CA LEU A 62 5.06 0.97 -1.28
C LEU A 62 5.06 1.77 0.03
N LEU A 63 6.20 1.86 0.71
CA LEU A 63 6.32 2.64 1.94
C LEU A 63 6.25 4.16 1.68
N GLY A 64 6.75 4.65 0.54
CA GLY A 64 6.56 6.03 0.11
C GLY A 64 5.08 6.38 -0.07
N THR A 65 4.30 5.50 -0.70
CA THR A 65 2.85 5.67 -0.83
C THR A 65 2.12 5.55 0.52
N LYS A 66 2.62 4.72 1.45
CA LYS A 66 2.12 4.65 2.84
C LYS A 66 2.39 5.94 3.63
N MET A 67 3.56 6.55 3.46
CA MET A 67 3.85 7.86 4.04
C MET A 67 2.88 8.93 3.53
N ARG A 68 2.58 8.94 2.22
CA ARG A 68 1.58 9.83 1.66
C ARG A 68 0.20 9.59 2.28
N ALA A 69 -0.22 8.33 2.38
CA ALA A 69 -1.49 7.97 3.00
C ALA A 69 -1.56 8.40 4.48
N LEU A 70 -0.48 8.23 5.24
CA LEU A 70 -0.38 8.70 6.62
C LEU A 70 -0.55 10.22 6.69
N TYR A 71 0.13 10.97 5.83
CA TYR A 71 0.03 12.43 5.78
C TYR A 71 -1.37 12.92 5.44
N GLN A 72 -2.05 12.24 4.49
CA GLN A 72 -3.36 12.68 4.00
C GLN A 72 -4.53 12.33 4.93
N ARG A 73 -4.48 11.17 5.56
CA ARG A 73 -5.63 10.63 6.31
C ARG A 73 -5.36 10.32 7.77
N SER A 74 -4.11 10.42 8.21
CA SER A 74 -3.70 10.24 9.61
C SER A 74 -4.27 8.98 10.28
N LYS A 75 -4.22 7.83 9.58
CA LYS A 75 -4.70 6.56 10.11
C LYS A 75 -3.59 5.80 10.82
N GLY A 76 -3.83 5.37 12.05
CA GLY A 76 -2.86 4.62 12.87
C GLY A 76 -2.33 3.35 12.20
N ARG A 77 -3.12 2.68 11.37
CA ARG A 77 -2.66 1.51 10.59
C ARG A 77 -1.52 1.84 9.62
N ASP A 78 -1.52 3.04 9.02
CA ASP A 78 -0.46 3.44 8.09
C ASP A 78 0.86 3.68 8.85
N LEU A 79 0.77 4.21 10.07
CA LEU A 79 1.92 4.35 10.96
C LEU A 79 2.45 2.99 11.43
N PHE A 80 1.55 2.07 11.79
CA PHE A 80 1.91 0.70 12.19
C PHE A 80 2.68 -0.02 11.08
N ASP A 81 2.19 0.04 9.84
CA ASP A 81 2.84 -0.60 8.70
C ASP A 81 4.26 -0.04 8.45
N LEU A 82 4.43 1.28 8.58
CA LEU A 82 5.73 1.95 8.45
C LEU A 82 6.69 1.55 9.56
N ASP A 83 6.24 1.50 10.81
CA ASP A 83 7.07 1.11 11.95
C ASP A 83 7.43 -0.37 11.89
N PHE A 84 6.49 -1.23 11.54
CA PHE A 84 6.76 -2.66 11.33
C PHE A 84 7.82 -2.89 10.27
N ALA A 85 7.70 -2.24 9.11
CA ALA A 85 8.69 -2.35 8.05
C ALA A 85 10.07 -1.86 8.49
N ARG A 86 10.13 -0.73 9.21
CA ARG A 86 11.38 -0.17 9.77
C ARG A 86 12.10 -1.14 10.69
N LEU A 87 11.36 -1.92 11.46
CA LEU A 87 11.94 -2.86 12.44
C LEU A 87 12.36 -4.20 11.81
N HIS A 88 11.74 -4.63 10.71
CA HIS A 88 11.84 -6.00 10.24
C HIS A 88 12.38 -6.15 8.81
N MET A 89 12.52 -5.05 8.05
CA MET A 89 12.87 -5.12 6.64
C MET A 89 14.06 -4.21 6.30
N PRO A 90 14.88 -4.60 5.31
CA PRO A 90 15.92 -3.72 4.79
C PRO A 90 15.28 -2.57 4.00
N LEU A 91 15.50 -1.34 4.43
CA LEU A 91 14.88 -0.16 3.84
C LEU A 91 15.93 0.84 3.37
N ASP A 92 15.68 1.48 2.23
CA ASP A 92 16.36 2.71 1.82
C ASP A 92 15.45 3.92 2.08
N ILE A 93 15.77 4.66 3.12
CA ILE A 93 14.99 5.82 3.55
C ILE A 93 14.99 6.93 2.49
N ASN A 94 16.07 7.08 1.71
CA ASN A 94 16.15 8.09 0.67
C ASN A 94 15.20 7.74 -0.49
N GLU A 95 15.14 6.48 -0.89
CA GLU A 95 14.18 6.00 -1.90
C GLU A 95 12.74 6.17 -1.42
N ILE A 96 12.44 5.83 -0.16
CA ILE A 96 11.10 6.00 0.43
C ILE A 96 10.67 7.47 0.37
N ILE A 97 11.56 8.39 0.79
CA ILE A 97 11.29 9.83 0.77
C ILE A 97 11.14 10.33 -0.67
N HIS A 98 11.96 9.84 -1.59
CA HIS A 98 11.86 10.18 -3.01
C HIS A 98 10.47 9.78 -3.56
N CYS A 99 10.09 8.53 -3.38
CA CYS A 99 8.77 8.05 -3.81
C CYS A 99 7.62 8.84 -3.16
N PHE A 100 7.68 9.12 -1.86
CA PHE A 100 6.70 9.96 -1.18
C PHE A 100 6.54 11.32 -1.85
N LYS A 101 7.64 11.98 -2.22
CA LYS A 101 7.62 13.28 -2.88
C LYS A 101 6.98 13.20 -4.27
N GLU A 102 7.40 12.23 -5.09
CA GLU A 102 6.87 12.04 -6.45
C GLU A 102 5.36 11.81 -6.45
N TYR A 103 4.88 10.87 -5.62
CA TYR A 103 3.46 10.57 -5.52
C TYR A 103 2.63 11.74 -4.96
N THR A 104 3.19 12.50 -4.01
CA THR A 104 2.52 13.70 -3.46
C THR A 104 2.41 14.80 -4.50
N THR A 105 3.49 15.04 -5.25
CA THR A 105 3.50 16.03 -6.33
C THR A 105 2.53 15.67 -7.44
N PHE A 106 2.52 14.40 -7.86
CA PHE A 106 1.59 13.92 -8.87
C PHE A 106 0.13 14.15 -8.48
N GLU A 107 -0.24 13.85 -7.24
CA GLU A 107 -1.62 13.93 -6.79
C GLU A 107 -2.09 15.38 -6.57
N THR A 108 -1.24 16.20 -5.99
CA THR A 108 -1.63 17.55 -5.56
C THR A 108 -1.26 18.63 -6.56
N GLY A 109 -0.33 18.36 -7.49
CA GLY A 109 0.30 19.35 -8.36
C GLY A 109 1.14 20.39 -7.60
N LYS A 110 1.43 20.14 -6.31
CA LYS A 110 2.16 21.05 -5.41
C LYS A 110 3.40 20.36 -4.86
N ASN A 111 4.34 21.16 -4.40
CA ASN A 111 5.50 20.66 -3.69
C ASN A 111 5.10 19.84 -2.45
N PRO A 112 5.81 18.74 -2.17
CA PRO A 112 5.56 17.94 -0.99
C PRO A 112 5.77 18.76 0.29
N PRO A 113 5.08 18.38 1.40
CA PRO A 113 5.22 19.10 2.66
C PRO A 113 6.65 19.04 3.19
N SER A 114 7.11 20.10 3.82
CA SER A 114 8.37 20.08 4.55
C SER A 114 8.29 19.10 5.74
N LYS A 115 9.45 18.64 6.23
CA LYS A 115 9.51 17.75 7.40
C LYS A 115 8.70 18.30 8.58
N LYS A 116 8.79 19.60 8.86
CA LYS A 116 8.07 20.26 9.96
C LYS A 116 6.54 20.17 9.76
N VAL A 117 6.06 20.42 8.55
CA VAL A 117 4.63 20.35 8.21
C VAL A 117 4.12 18.92 8.31
N PHE A 118 4.89 17.95 7.83
CA PHE A 118 4.55 16.53 7.94
C PHE A 118 4.41 16.11 9.41
N LEU A 119 5.39 16.43 10.26
CA LEU A 119 5.39 16.05 11.67
C LEU A 119 4.25 16.71 12.45
N ASN A 120 3.93 17.97 12.16
CA ASN A 120 2.80 18.64 12.81
C ASN A 120 1.45 18.01 12.40
N GLY A 121 1.29 17.62 11.14
CA GLY A 121 0.10 16.89 10.68
C GLY A 121 -0.03 15.50 11.31
N ALA A 122 1.07 14.79 11.48
CA ALA A 122 1.10 13.47 12.13
C ALA A 122 0.85 13.55 13.65
N ALA A 123 1.22 14.65 14.30
CA ALA A 123 1.02 14.85 15.76
C ALA A 123 -0.45 15.07 16.16
N VAL A 124 -1.35 15.35 15.21
CA VAL A 124 -2.80 15.51 15.43
C VAL A 124 -3.54 14.16 15.41
N MET A 125 -2.81 13.04 15.28
CA MET A 125 -3.40 11.70 15.41
C MET A 125 -3.72 11.41 16.88
N ASN A 126 -4.95 11.68 17.27
CA ASN A 126 -5.55 11.20 18.52
C ASN A 126 -6.38 9.95 18.25
#